data_940f1e3b46da1f51a3a86dd7d432bc35
#
_entry.id   940f1e3b46da1f51a3a86dd7d432bc35
#
_cell.length_a   1.000
_cell.length_b   1.000
_cell.length_c   1.000
_cell.angle_alpha   90.00
_cell.angle_beta   90.00
_cell.angle_gamma   90.00
#
_symmetry.space_group_name_H-M   'P 1'
#
loop_
_entity.id
_entity.type
_entity.pdbx_description
1 polymer ?
#
loop_
_entity_poly.entity_id
_entity_poly.type
_entity_poly.pdbx_seq_one_letter_code
_entity_poly.pdbx_strand_id
1 'polypeptide(L)'
;MKRKQIYIFIFSLFTINFIVGQEIANKKTDSTIVKKKLINIDKLSIGIDLYNPIYSSINDDDLSYELITSLRILEDFSIASEIGSLDRYIEDENINFTSTGEYIKFGFDYNLFNNWVGMDNSIYLGIRFATSSFNNKIDSYTLRNPDSYWSNNVTGNYETINHSNQNAKWIELLVGIKVETIKNIYLGISLRLNRLLSNTSPNNFNNLYIPGFNKVTDDNSWGSGFNYTLTYSIPLKKRK
;
A
#
# COMPACT_ATOMS: atom_id res chain seq x y z
N MET A 1 -11.07 -21.63 -19.45
CA MET A 1 -9.94 -22.53 -19.13
C MET A 1 -8.70 -21.83 -18.53
N LYS A 2 -8.42 -20.57 -18.81
CA LYS A 2 -7.18 -19.87 -18.36
C LYS A 2 -7.10 -19.56 -16.86
N ARG A 3 -8.21 -19.34 -16.14
CA ARG A 3 -8.19 -18.99 -14.71
C ARG A 3 -7.76 -20.16 -13.79
N LYS A 4 -8.12 -21.41 -14.11
CA LYS A 4 -7.72 -22.59 -13.30
C LYS A 4 -6.21 -22.85 -13.34
N GLN A 5 -5.53 -22.54 -14.44
CA GLN A 5 -4.10 -22.77 -14.60
C GLN A 5 -3.24 -21.82 -13.74
N ILE A 6 -3.72 -20.58 -13.51
CA ILE A 6 -3.04 -19.60 -12.65
C ILE A 6 -3.07 -20.06 -11.18
N TYR A 7 -4.19 -20.57 -10.69
CA TYR A 7 -4.28 -21.09 -9.32
C TYR A 7 -3.40 -22.32 -9.08
N ILE A 8 -3.27 -23.20 -10.09
CA ILE A 8 -2.37 -24.36 -10.02
C ILE A 8 -0.91 -23.90 -9.97
N PHE A 9 -0.54 -22.89 -10.74
CA PHE A 9 0.82 -22.34 -10.74
C PHE A 9 1.18 -21.67 -9.41
N ILE A 10 0.28 -20.87 -8.85
CA ILE A 10 0.46 -20.25 -7.51
C ILE A 10 0.54 -21.31 -6.43
N PHE A 11 -0.32 -22.34 -6.48
CA PHE A 11 -0.28 -23.45 -5.53
C PHE A 11 1.00 -24.28 -5.63
N SER A 12 1.53 -24.50 -6.84
CA SER A 12 2.80 -25.21 -7.06
C SER A 12 4.00 -24.42 -6.51
N LEU A 13 3.99 -23.09 -6.58
CA LEU A 13 5.01 -22.24 -5.99
C LEU A 13 5.02 -22.34 -4.44
N PHE A 14 3.85 -22.48 -3.83
CA PHE A 14 3.72 -22.69 -2.38
C PHE A 14 4.21 -24.08 -1.95
N THR A 15 3.93 -25.11 -2.74
CA THR A 15 4.35 -26.49 -2.40
C THR A 15 5.85 -26.70 -2.55
N ILE A 16 6.52 -26.03 -3.50
CA ILE A 16 7.99 -26.12 -3.68
C ILE A 16 8.71 -25.61 -2.43
N ASN A 17 8.23 -24.53 -1.81
CA ASN A 17 8.83 -24.01 -0.58
C ASN A 17 8.62 -24.95 0.63
N PHE A 18 7.53 -25.72 0.67
CA PHE A 18 7.28 -26.71 1.72
C PHE A 18 8.23 -27.90 1.63
N ILE A 19 8.57 -28.33 0.41
CA ILE A 19 9.48 -29.49 0.17
C ILE A 19 10.92 -29.10 0.50
N VAL A 20 11.38 -27.90 0.12
CA VAL A 20 12.74 -27.42 0.44
C VAL A 20 12.91 -27.21 1.95
N GLY A 21 11.83 -26.84 2.68
CA GLY A 21 11.85 -26.73 4.14
C GLY A 21 12.02 -28.06 4.89
N GLN A 22 11.60 -29.19 4.30
CA GLN A 22 11.71 -30.50 4.95
C GLN A 22 13.10 -31.14 4.80
N GLU A 23 13.85 -30.86 3.74
CA GLU A 23 15.22 -31.36 3.59
C GLU A 23 16.21 -30.75 4.58
N ILE A 24 15.95 -29.53 5.07
CA ILE A 24 16.80 -28.87 6.08
C ILE A 24 16.53 -29.42 7.49
N ALA A 25 15.38 -30.03 7.73
CA ALA A 25 14.98 -30.55 9.05
C ALA A 25 15.71 -31.85 9.45
N ASN A 26 16.34 -32.56 8.52
CA ASN A 26 16.99 -33.86 8.75
C ASN A 26 18.50 -33.81 9.02
N LYS A 27 19.08 -32.62 9.24
CA LYS A 27 20.49 -32.47 9.57
C LYS A 27 20.66 -32.30 11.07
N LYS A 28 20.95 -33.45 11.74
CA LYS A 28 21.51 -33.64 13.09
C LYS A 28 21.00 -32.70 14.19
N THR A 29 20.22 -33.29 15.07
CA THR A 29 19.98 -32.88 16.45
C THR A 29 21.31 -32.83 17.23
N ASP A 30 22.06 -31.76 17.09
CA ASP A 30 22.89 -31.29 18.18
C ASP A 30 22.00 -30.45 19.08
N SER A 31 21.94 -30.85 20.36
CA SER A 31 21.15 -30.20 21.41
C SER A 31 21.68 -28.79 21.71
N THR A 32 21.52 -27.88 20.77
CA THR A 32 21.64 -26.45 21.01
C THR A 32 20.32 -25.98 21.62
N ILE A 33 20.39 -25.62 22.90
CA ILE A 33 19.38 -24.89 23.63
C ILE A 33 18.74 -23.86 22.69
N VAL A 34 17.50 -24.09 22.26
CA VAL A 34 16.71 -23.09 21.53
C VAL A 34 16.58 -21.90 22.46
N LYS A 35 17.49 -20.94 22.33
CA LYS A 35 17.37 -19.66 23.00
C LYS A 35 16.04 -19.08 22.53
N LYS A 36 15.04 -19.10 23.44
CA LYS A 36 13.77 -18.41 23.23
C LYS A 36 14.10 -17.00 22.78
N LYS A 37 13.84 -16.70 21.50
CA LYS A 37 14.18 -15.41 20.87
C LYS A 37 13.29 -14.38 21.56
N LEU A 38 13.79 -13.77 22.63
CA LEU A 38 13.09 -12.71 23.37
C LEU A 38 12.88 -11.55 22.39
N ILE A 39 11.70 -10.94 22.45
CA ILE A 39 11.41 -9.69 21.73
C ILE A 39 12.56 -8.72 21.99
N ASN A 40 13.21 -8.31 20.91
CA ASN A 40 14.40 -7.47 20.98
C ASN A 40 14.17 -6.23 20.13
N ILE A 41 13.52 -5.23 20.71
CA ILE A 41 13.31 -3.94 20.05
C ILE A 41 14.68 -3.28 19.89
N ASP A 42 15.16 -3.16 18.67
CA ASP A 42 16.48 -2.64 18.37
C ASP A 42 16.49 -1.40 17.47
N LYS A 43 15.43 -1.14 16.69
CA LYS A 43 15.41 -0.05 15.74
C LYS A 43 13.99 0.50 15.53
N LEU A 44 13.87 1.82 15.67
CA LEU A 44 12.69 2.59 15.27
C LEU A 44 13.03 3.34 13.98
N SER A 45 12.19 3.25 12.98
CA SER A 45 12.36 3.97 11.72
C SER A 45 11.17 4.88 11.47
N ILE A 46 11.45 6.10 11.01
CA ILE A 46 10.44 7.11 10.65
C ILE A 46 10.80 7.58 9.23
N GLY A 47 9.84 7.59 8.34
CA GLY A 47 10.04 7.97 6.95
C GLY A 47 8.85 8.68 6.36
N ILE A 48 9.08 9.25 5.20
CA ILE A 48 8.06 9.91 4.38
C ILE A 48 8.05 9.26 3.01
N ASP A 49 6.88 9.22 2.39
CA ASP A 49 6.78 8.95 0.96
C ASP A 49 7.23 10.20 0.19
N LEU A 50 8.10 10.01 -0.80
CA LEU A 50 8.62 11.09 -1.64
C LEU A 50 7.81 11.27 -2.92
N TYR A 51 7.13 10.22 -3.38
CA TYR A 51 6.39 10.28 -4.63
C TYR A 51 5.24 11.31 -4.57
N ASN A 52 4.43 11.21 -3.51
CA ASN A 52 3.27 12.08 -3.36
C ASN A 52 3.64 13.58 -3.28
N PRO A 53 4.56 14.03 -2.42
CA PRO A 53 4.96 15.44 -2.37
C PRO A 53 5.61 15.94 -3.66
N ILE A 54 6.39 15.10 -4.37
CA ILE A 54 6.98 15.47 -5.65
C ILE A 54 5.88 15.63 -6.71
N TYR A 55 4.94 14.71 -6.76
CA TYR A 55 3.81 14.77 -7.68
C TYR A 55 2.94 16.01 -7.42
N SER A 56 2.65 16.32 -6.14
CA SER A 56 1.93 17.53 -5.72
C SER A 56 2.66 18.84 -6.08
N SER A 57 3.99 18.81 -6.13
CA SER A 57 4.78 19.99 -6.54
C SER A 57 4.72 20.29 -8.04
N ILE A 58 4.30 19.31 -8.84
CA ILE A 58 4.18 19.42 -10.30
C ILE A 58 2.72 19.70 -10.70
N ASN A 59 1.77 19.23 -9.90
CA ASN A 59 0.34 19.36 -10.12
C ASN A 59 -0.27 20.19 -8.98
N ASP A 60 -0.61 21.44 -9.27
CA ASP A 60 -1.12 22.40 -8.27
C ASP A 60 -2.43 21.96 -7.60
N ASP A 61 -3.19 21.06 -8.23
CA ASP A 61 -4.49 20.56 -7.76
C ASP A 61 -4.38 19.25 -6.96
N ASP A 62 -3.17 18.84 -6.58
CA ASP A 62 -2.91 17.62 -5.80
C ASP A 62 -2.08 17.94 -4.56
N LEU A 63 -2.62 17.64 -3.38
CA LEU A 63 -1.89 17.70 -2.12
C LEU A 63 -1.95 16.35 -1.43
N SER A 64 -0.82 15.65 -1.36
CA SER A 64 -0.76 14.32 -0.78
C SER A 64 0.54 14.11 -0.01
N TYR A 65 0.43 13.51 1.17
CA TYR A 65 1.57 13.12 2.00
C TYR A 65 1.30 11.85 2.78
N GLU A 66 2.35 11.07 3.02
CA GLU A 66 2.30 9.85 3.81
C GLU A 66 3.51 9.79 4.76
N LEU A 67 3.25 9.60 6.04
CA LEU A 67 4.23 9.32 7.09
C LEU A 67 4.27 7.83 7.35
N ILE A 68 5.46 7.27 7.37
CA ILE A 68 5.69 5.83 7.55
C ILE A 68 6.51 5.64 8.82
N THR A 69 6.08 4.73 9.69
CA THR A 69 6.83 4.33 10.87
C THR A 69 6.99 2.82 10.90
N SER A 70 8.14 2.33 11.35
CA SER A 70 8.34 0.92 11.57
C SER A 70 9.21 0.65 12.80
N LEU A 71 8.84 -0.38 13.56
CA LEU A 71 9.53 -0.81 14.76
C LEU A 71 10.01 -2.24 14.57
N ARG A 72 11.34 -2.44 14.52
CA ARG A 72 11.92 -3.78 14.45
C ARG A 72 11.83 -4.44 15.83
N ILE A 73 11.07 -5.53 15.91
CA ILE A 73 10.83 -6.30 17.15
C ILE A 73 11.61 -7.61 17.20
N LEU A 74 12.00 -8.11 16.05
CA LEU A 74 12.91 -9.24 15.85
C LEU A 74 13.88 -8.88 14.73
N GLU A 75 14.94 -9.66 14.57
CA GLU A 75 15.96 -9.44 13.55
C GLU A 75 15.37 -9.29 12.14
N ASP A 76 14.38 -10.14 11.81
CA ASP A 76 13.75 -10.17 10.49
C ASP A 76 12.30 -9.65 10.50
N PHE A 77 11.78 -9.19 11.64
CA PHE A 77 10.37 -8.87 11.77
C PHE A 77 10.15 -7.47 12.35
N SER A 78 9.36 -6.67 11.64
CA SER A 78 9.01 -5.30 12.05
C SER A 78 7.50 -5.11 12.04
N ILE A 79 7.00 -4.33 13.00
CA ILE A 79 5.66 -3.75 12.95
C ILE A 79 5.75 -2.45 12.18
N ALA A 80 4.81 -2.19 11.29
CA ALA A 80 4.77 -0.96 10.51
C ALA A 80 3.40 -0.29 10.59
N SER A 81 3.41 1.04 10.59
CA SER A 81 2.22 1.88 10.52
C SER A 81 2.45 3.03 9.55
N GLU A 82 1.42 3.39 8.81
CA GLU A 82 1.45 4.46 7.82
C GLU A 82 0.21 5.32 8.01
N ILE A 83 0.38 6.64 7.94
CA ILE A 83 -0.71 7.61 8.02
C ILE A 83 -0.54 8.58 6.86
N GLY A 84 -1.59 8.79 6.10
CA GLY A 84 -1.55 9.70 4.97
C GLY A 84 -2.82 10.51 4.83
N SER A 85 -2.69 11.61 4.11
CA SER A 85 -3.77 12.48 3.69
C SER A 85 -3.63 12.79 2.21
N LEU A 86 -4.76 12.97 1.57
CA LEU A 86 -4.83 13.25 0.14
C LEU A 86 -5.98 14.24 -0.11
N ASP A 87 -5.66 15.26 -0.91
CA ASP A 87 -6.63 16.15 -1.54
C ASP A 87 -6.26 16.19 -3.03
N ARG A 88 -7.10 15.59 -3.88
CA ARG A 88 -6.80 15.40 -5.29
C ARG A 88 -7.99 15.73 -6.16
N TYR A 89 -7.78 16.63 -7.10
CA TYR A 89 -8.69 16.87 -8.21
C TYR A 89 -8.35 15.90 -9.36
N ILE A 90 -9.38 15.25 -9.88
CA ILE A 90 -9.25 14.27 -10.96
C ILE A 90 -10.13 14.72 -12.12
N GLU A 91 -9.49 14.93 -13.26
CA GLU A 91 -10.13 15.23 -14.53
C GLU A 91 -10.10 13.98 -15.41
N ASP A 92 -11.28 13.48 -15.76
CA ASP A 92 -11.45 12.35 -16.67
C ASP A 92 -12.40 12.79 -17.81
N GLU A 93 -12.40 12.10 -18.95
CA GLU A 93 -13.17 12.45 -20.15
C GLU A 93 -14.67 12.73 -19.87
N ASN A 94 -15.24 12.05 -18.90
CA ASN A 94 -16.67 12.09 -18.63
C ASN A 94 -17.04 12.61 -17.22
N ILE A 95 -16.07 12.82 -16.35
CA ILE A 95 -16.33 13.22 -14.96
C ILE A 95 -15.13 13.93 -14.34
N ASN A 96 -15.40 15.07 -13.72
CA ASN A 96 -14.43 15.79 -12.91
C ASN A 96 -14.85 15.75 -11.45
N PHE A 97 -13.94 15.35 -10.58
CA PHE A 97 -14.25 15.22 -9.17
C PHE A 97 -13.03 15.45 -8.28
N THR A 98 -13.28 15.88 -7.07
CA THR A 98 -12.28 16.03 -6.02
C THR A 98 -12.49 14.95 -4.97
N SER A 99 -11.39 14.26 -4.60
CA SER A 99 -11.37 13.28 -3.52
C SER A 99 -10.46 13.79 -2.40
N THR A 100 -11.04 14.01 -1.21
CA THR A 100 -10.32 14.51 -0.04
C THR A 100 -10.49 13.56 1.13
N GLY A 101 -9.42 13.11 1.76
CA GLY A 101 -9.51 12.22 2.91
C GLY A 101 -8.19 11.81 3.52
N GLU A 102 -8.33 11.04 4.58
CA GLU A 102 -7.23 10.52 5.37
C GLU A 102 -7.29 9.00 5.42
N TYR A 103 -6.13 8.38 5.61
CA TYR A 103 -6.04 6.93 5.77
C TYR A 103 -4.98 6.55 6.78
N ILE A 104 -5.19 5.41 7.39
CA ILE A 104 -4.22 4.75 8.27
C ILE A 104 -4.05 3.29 7.83
N LYS A 105 -2.80 2.83 7.84
CA LYS A 105 -2.43 1.45 7.55
C LYS A 105 -1.61 0.91 8.72
N PHE A 106 -1.84 -0.34 9.08
CA PHE A 106 -1.12 -1.03 10.12
C PHE A 106 -0.80 -2.45 9.69
N GLY A 107 0.39 -2.94 10.00
CA GLY A 107 0.77 -4.28 9.62
C GLY A 107 2.20 -4.65 9.97
N PHE A 108 2.75 -5.58 9.19
CA PHE A 108 4.02 -6.22 9.50
C PHE A 108 4.88 -6.34 8.25
N ASP A 109 6.20 -6.27 8.44
CA ASP A 109 7.22 -6.52 7.43
C ASP A 109 8.11 -7.68 7.88
N TYR A 110 8.36 -8.60 6.96
CA TYR A 110 9.29 -9.69 7.14
C TYR A 110 10.47 -9.51 6.18
N ASN A 111 11.68 -9.36 6.73
CA ASN A 111 12.90 -9.21 5.95
C ASN A 111 13.39 -10.57 5.46
N LEU A 112 13.58 -10.67 4.15
CA LEU A 112 14.08 -11.88 3.47
C LEU A 112 15.60 -11.83 3.22
N PHE A 113 16.20 -10.66 3.41
CA PHE A 113 17.59 -10.43 3.03
C PHE A 113 18.55 -10.57 4.22
N ASN A 114 19.54 -11.44 4.06
CA ASN A 114 20.62 -11.57 5.02
C ASN A 114 21.78 -10.64 4.64
N ASN A 115 22.01 -9.63 5.48
CA ASN A 115 23.05 -8.63 5.25
C ASN A 115 24.46 -9.18 5.51
N TRP A 116 25.42 -8.65 4.79
CA TRP A 116 26.81 -8.78 5.18
C TRP A 116 27.13 -7.90 6.38
N VAL A 117 28.19 -8.26 7.10
CA VAL A 117 28.62 -7.51 8.30
C VAL A 117 28.81 -6.02 7.96
N GLY A 118 28.15 -5.17 8.72
CA GLY A 118 28.20 -3.72 8.54
C GLY A 118 27.13 -3.11 7.62
N MET A 119 26.37 -3.92 6.91
CA MET A 119 25.22 -3.48 6.11
C MET A 119 23.89 -3.65 6.88
N ASP A 120 22.89 -2.85 6.55
CA ASP A 120 21.54 -2.96 7.11
C ASP A 120 20.48 -2.72 6.02
N ASN A 121 20.68 -3.34 4.86
CA ASN A 121 19.71 -3.33 3.77
C ASN A 121 18.59 -4.33 4.03
N SER A 122 17.45 -4.19 3.39
CA SER A 122 16.35 -5.15 3.50
C SER A 122 15.63 -5.33 2.18
N ILE A 123 15.30 -6.58 1.88
CA ILE A 123 14.28 -6.98 0.90
C ILE A 123 13.18 -7.61 1.73
N TYR A 124 11.99 -7.03 1.72
CA TYR A 124 10.95 -7.43 2.65
C TYR A 124 9.62 -7.69 1.96
N LEU A 125 8.86 -8.59 2.56
CA LEU A 125 7.46 -8.80 2.29
C LEU A 125 6.64 -8.19 3.42
N GLY A 126 5.56 -7.51 3.10
CA GLY A 126 4.70 -6.91 4.10
C GLY A 126 3.22 -7.16 3.85
N ILE A 127 2.47 -7.07 4.92
CA ILE A 127 1.01 -7.09 4.92
C ILE A 127 0.54 -5.86 5.67
N ARG A 128 -0.46 -5.15 5.11
CA ARG A 128 -1.12 -4.03 5.76
C ARG A 128 -2.62 -4.26 5.79
N PHE A 129 -3.22 -3.90 6.89
CA PHE A 129 -4.65 -3.63 7.00
C PHE A 129 -4.83 -2.11 7.00
N ALA A 130 -5.73 -1.62 6.17
CA ALA A 130 -5.90 -0.21 5.93
C ALA A 130 -7.36 0.22 6.04
N THR A 131 -7.57 1.45 6.48
CA THR A 131 -8.87 2.11 6.47
C THR A 131 -8.72 3.57 6.07
N SER A 132 -9.70 4.08 5.35
CA SER A 132 -9.77 5.49 4.94
C SER A 132 -11.14 6.07 5.27
N SER A 133 -11.14 7.35 5.63
CA SER A 133 -12.33 8.19 5.74
C SER A 133 -12.18 9.36 4.78
N PHE A 134 -13.16 9.59 3.91
CA PHE A 134 -13.01 10.54 2.81
C PHE A 134 -14.34 11.13 2.35
N ASN A 135 -14.22 12.17 1.55
CA ASN A 135 -15.33 12.85 0.88
C ASN A 135 -15.03 12.90 -0.61
N ASN A 136 -16.03 12.66 -1.44
CA ASN A 136 -15.95 12.84 -2.88
C ASN A 136 -16.91 13.94 -3.32
N LYS A 137 -16.40 14.92 -4.04
CA LYS A 137 -17.16 16.03 -4.61
C LYS A 137 -17.12 15.91 -6.12
N ILE A 138 -18.26 15.69 -6.75
CA ILE A 138 -18.39 15.67 -8.20
C ILE A 138 -18.64 17.08 -8.68
N ASP A 139 -17.73 17.62 -9.47
CA ASP A 139 -17.81 19.00 -9.97
C ASP A 139 -18.55 19.07 -11.32
N SER A 140 -18.33 18.09 -12.19
CA SER A 140 -19.04 17.99 -13.47
C SER A 140 -19.04 16.56 -13.98
N TYR A 141 -20.05 16.19 -14.75
CA TYR A 141 -20.10 14.91 -15.45
C TYR A 141 -20.86 15.00 -16.77
N THR A 142 -20.54 14.14 -17.70
CA THR A 142 -21.17 14.05 -19.02
C THR A 142 -21.98 12.76 -19.11
N LEU A 143 -23.28 12.88 -19.33
CA LEU A 143 -24.12 11.71 -19.61
C LEU A 143 -24.06 11.38 -21.10
N ARG A 144 -23.63 10.17 -21.41
CA ARG A 144 -23.70 9.63 -22.76
C ARG A 144 -25.04 8.94 -22.96
N ASN A 145 -25.89 9.48 -23.85
CA ASN A 145 -27.13 8.83 -24.22
C ASN A 145 -26.87 7.82 -25.36
N PRO A 146 -26.92 6.50 -25.11
CA PRO A 146 -26.63 5.49 -26.12
C PRO A 146 -27.67 5.43 -27.25
N ASP A 147 -28.90 5.94 -27.02
CA ASP A 147 -30.02 5.81 -27.95
C ASP A 147 -30.19 7.00 -28.92
N SER A 148 -29.33 8.01 -28.84
CA SER A 148 -29.49 9.19 -29.67
C SER A 148 -28.45 9.24 -30.80
N TYR A 149 -28.85 8.76 -31.94
CA TYR A 149 -28.10 8.85 -33.19
C TYR A 149 -27.79 10.31 -33.62
N TRP A 150 -28.52 11.30 -33.09
CA TRP A 150 -28.47 12.71 -33.46
C TRP A 150 -28.25 13.70 -32.33
N SER A 151 -28.14 13.27 -31.07
CA SER A 151 -27.93 14.21 -29.98
C SER A 151 -26.46 14.26 -29.56
N ASN A 152 -25.94 15.48 -29.50
CA ASN A 152 -24.64 15.75 -28.89
C ASN A 152 -24.64 15.28 -27.43
N ASN A 153 -23.48 14.88 -26.93
CA ASN A 153 -23.26 14.60 -25.51
C ASN A 153 -23.84 15.76 -24.70
N VAL A 154 -24.76 15.48 -23.80
CA VAL A 154 -25.33 16.49 -22.92
C VAL A 154 -24.33 16.69 -21.79
N THR A 155 -23.51 17.70 -21.89
CA THR A 155 -22.72 18.17 -20.74
C THR A 155 -23.67 18.92 -19.82
N GLY A 156 -24.03 18.30 -18.71
CA GLY A 156 -24.81 18.97 -17.68
C GLY A 156 -23.84 19.59 -16.66
N ASN A 157 -23.82 20.93 -16.56
CA ASN A 157 -23.37 21.57 -15.33
C ASN A 157 -24.50 21.37 -14.32
N TYR A 158 -24.48 20.21 -13.66
CA TYR A 158 -25.39 19.93 -12.58
C TYR A 158 -24.85 20.56 -11.28
N GLU A 159 -25.72 20.77 -10.32
CA GLU A 159 -25.32 21.18 -8.97
C GLU A 159 -24.24 20.20 -8.46
N THR A 160 -23.20 20.73 -7.84
CA THR A 160 -22.13 19.95 -7.25
C THR A 160 -22.69 18.88 -6.33
N ILE A 161 -22.37 17.61 -6.59
CA ILE A 161 -22.84 16.52 -5.75
C ILE A 161 -21.73 16.21 -4.73
N ASN A 162 -22.05 16.37 -3.45
CA ASN A 162 -21.13 16.07 -2.35
C ASN A 162 -21.50 14.75 -1.68
N HIS A 163 -20.57 13.82 -1.67
CA HIS A 163 -20.64 12.56 -0.94
C HIS A 163 -19.70 12.62 0.25
N SER A 164 -20.24 12.93 1.43
CA SER A 164 -19.46 13.06 2.66
C SER A 164 -19.48 11.77 3.48
N ASN A 165 -18.53 11.63 4.41
CA ASN A 165 -18.43 10.52 5.38
C ASN A 165 -18.35 9.14 4.74
N GLN A 166 -17.65 9.02 3.62
CA GLN A 166 -17.34 7.74 3.00
C GLN A 166 -16.25 7.01 3.77
N ASN A 167 -16.36 5.69 3.84
CA ASN A 167 -15.36 4.86 4.51
C ASN A 167 -15.01 3.66 3.63
N ALA A 168 -13.74 3.30 3.62
CA ALA A 168 -13.26 2.11 2.96
C ALA A 168 -12.26 1.34 3.83
N LYS A 169 -12.20 0.02 3.62
CA LYS A 169 -11.23 -0.87 4.28
C LYS A 169 -10.67 -1.84 3.26
N TRP A 170 -9.37 -2.08 3.34
CA TRP A 170 -8.69 -2.99 2.43
C TRP A 170 -7.48 -3.67 3.09
N ILE A 171 -6.96 -4.68 2.42
CA ILE A 171 -5.70 -5.33 2.77
C ILE A 171 -4.70 -5.06 1.65
N GLU A 172 -3.44 -4.83 2.01
CA GLU A 172 -2.32 -4.70 1.08
C GLU A 172 -1.32 -5.83 1.30
N LEU A 173 -0.84 -6.38 0.20
CA LEU A 173 0.39 -7.18 0.15
C LEU A 173 1.46 -6.31 -0.51
N LEU A 174 2.64 -6.26 0.08
CA LEU A 174 3.71 -5.44 -0.46
C LEU A 174 5.04 -6.19 -0.51
N VAL A 175 5.83 -5.84 -1.51
CA VAL A 175 7.23 -6.23 -1.67
C VAL A 175 8.04 -4.96 -1.73
N GLY A 176 9.09 -4.86 -0.94
CA GLY A 176 9.91 -3.67 -0.91
C GLY A 176 11.40 -3.93 -0.72
N ILE A 177 12.17 -2.95 -1.11
CA ILE A 177 13.62 -2.90 -0.94
C ILE A 177 13.94 -1.61 -0.18
N LYS A 178 14.77 -1.71 0.86
CA LYS A 178 15.34 -0.55 1.58
C LYS A 178 16.87 -0.67 1.56
N VAL A 179 17.53 0.40 1.18
CA VAL A 179 18.99 0.48 1.09
C VAL A 179 19.49 1.61 1.97
N GLU A 180 20.45 1.31 2.84
CA GLU A 180 21.15 2.33 3.64
C GLU A 180 22.09 3.12 2.73
N THR A 181 21.75 4.37 2.42
CA THR A 181 22.54 5.25 1.55
C THR A 181 23.57 6.06 2.33
N ILE A 182 23.18 6.52 3.50
CA ILE A 182 24.02 7.18 4.50
C ILE A 182 23.67 6.54 5.84
N LYS A 183 24.57 6.57 6.80
CA LYS A 183 24.34 5.97 8.12
C LYS A 183 22.98 6.39 8.70
N ASN A 184 22.14 5.38 8.94
CA ASN A 184 20.77 5.48 9.44
C ASN A 184 19.76 6.14 8.47
N ILE A 185 20.14 6.52 7.25
CA ILE A 185 19.24 7.05 6.22
C ILE A 185 19.06 6.01 5.12
N TYR A 186 17.80 5.70 4.83
CA TYR A 186 17.42 4.65 3.89
C TYR A 186 16.58 5.23 2.77
N LEU A 187 16.88 4.84 1.55
CA LEU A 187 15.98 4.95 0.43
C LEU A 187 15.27 3.61 0.22
N GLY A 188 13.99 3.67 -0.01
CA GLY A 188 13.16 2.49 -0.21
C GLY A 188 12.21 2.63 -1.38
N ILE A 189 11.96 1.49 -2.03
CA ILE A 189 10.93 1.34 -3.05
C ILE A 189 10.06 0.16 -2.64
N SER A 190 8.73 0.30 -2.73
CA SER A 190 7.81 -0.82 -2.53
C SER A 190 6.72 -0.84 -3.59
N LEU A 191 6.35 -2.05 -4.02
CA LEU A 191 5.21 -2.34 -4.86
C LEU A 191 4.11 -2.94 -3.98
N ARG A 192 2.88 -2.53 -4.21
CA ARG A 192 1.71 -2.88 -3.41
C ARG A 192 0.61 -3.48 -4.27
N LEU A 193 -0.01 -4.52 -3.77
CA LEU A 193 -1.22 -5.11 -4.31
C LEU A 193 -2.32 -4.99 -3.25
N ASN A 194 -3.36 -4.25 -3.57
CA ASN A 194 -4.43 -3.90 -2.65
C ASN A 194 -5.68 -4.71 -2.97
N ARG A 195 -6.38 -5.19 -1.93
CA ARG A 195 -7.67 -5.85 -2.06
C ARG A 195 -8.71 -5.15 -1.20
N LEU A 196 -9.71 -4.57 -1.85
CA LEU A 196 -10.83 -3.90 -1.18
C LEU A 196 -11.69 -4.94 -0.45
N LEU A 197 -11.98 -4.70 0.83
CA LEU A 197 -12.83 -5.53 1.67
C LEU A 197 -14.23 -4.93 1.84
N SER A 198 -14.29 -3.64 2.08
CA SER A 198 -15.54 -2.90 2.20
C SER A 198 -15.37 -1.47 1.72
N ASN A 199 -16.43 -0.96 1.12
CA ASN A 199 -16.52 0.40 0.63
C ASN A 199 -17.95 0.90 0.85
N THR A 200 -18.10 2.04 1.48
CA THR A 200 -19.39 2.72 1.62
C THR A 200 -19.62 3.50 0.33
N SER A 201 -20.49 3.00 -0.53
CA SER A 201 -20.87 3.70 -1.76
C SER A 201 -22.13 4.54 -1.52
N PRO A 202 -22.18 5.77 -2.00
CA PRO A 202 -23.42 6.57 -2.00
C PRO A 202 -24.52 5.88 -2.83
N ASN A 203 -25.78 6.15 -2.51
CA ASN A 203 -26.88 5.66 -3.32
C ASN A 203 -26.76 6.20 -4.76
N ASN A 204 -26.78 5.31 -5.74
CA ASN A 204 -26.68 5.58 -7.18
C ASN A 204 -25.33 6.04 -7.71
N PHE A 205 -24.24 6.01 -6.92
CA PHE A 205 -22.91 6.36 -7.41
C PHE A 205 -21.82 5.55 -6.69
N ASN A 206 -20.96 4.90 -7.45
CA ASN A 206 -19.85 4.18 -6.87
C ASN A 206 -18.66 5.11 -6.62
N ASN A 207 -17.90 4.86 -5.55
CA ASN A 207 -16.69 5.61 -5.30
C ASN A 207 -15.66 5.36 -6.41
N LEU A 208 -15.23 6.43 -7.06
CA LEU A 208 -14.26 6.36 -8.17
C LEU A 208 -12.82 6.30 -7.67
N TYR A 209 -12.57 6.94 -6.53
CA TYR A 209 -11.24 7.05 -5.95
C TYR A 209 -11.34 7.00 -4.42
N ILE A 210 -10.42 6.25 -3.82
CA ILE A 210 -10.29 6.11 -2.36
C ILE A 210 -8.88 6.52 -1.96
N PRO A 211 -8.71 7.52 -1.07
CA PRO A 211 -7.41 7.91 -0.53
C PRO A 211 -6.64 6.74 0.06
N GLY A 212 -5.40 6.53 -0.36
CA GLY A 212 -4.54 5.44 0.05
C GLY A 212 -4.76 4.08 -0.65
N PHE A 213 -5.92 3.89 -1.32
CA PHE A 213 -6.19 2.70 -2.15
C PHE A 213 -6.01 2.98 -3.64
N ASN A 214 -6.33 4.18 -4.10
CA ASN A 214 -6.34 4.69 -5.47
C ASN A 214 -7.67 4.45 -6.23
N LYS A 215 -7.60 4.30 -7.55
CA LYS A 215 -8.77 4.20 -8.44
C LYS A 215 -9.55 2.91 -8.17
N VAL A 216 -10.86 3.04 -8.07
CA VAL A 216 -11.82 1.94 -7.90
C VAL A 216 -12.64 1.80 -9.18
N THR A 217 -12.92 0.57 -9.59
CA THR A 217 -13.83 0.26 -10.69
C THR A 217 -14.88 -0.74 -10.22
N ASP A 218 -16.09 -0.66 -10.77
CA ASP A 218 -17.24 -1.46 -10.33
C ASP A 218 -17.00 -2.96 -10.32
N ASP A 219 -16.25 -3.45 -11.28
CA ASP A 219 -15.97 -4.87 -11.46
C ASP A 219 -14.66 -5.32 -10.80
N ASN A 220 -13.88 -4.42 -10.21
CA ASN A 220 -12.54 -4.74 -9.74
C ASN A 220 -12.28 -4.26 -8.31
N SER A 221 -12.26 -5.19 -7.38
CA SER A 221 -11.87 -4.95 -5.98
C SER A 221 -10.35 -4.96 -5.74
N TRP A 222 -9.55 -5.01 -6.80
CA TRP A 222 -8.10 -5.01 -6.72
C TRP A 222 -7.52 -3.66 -7.12
N GLY A 223 -6.52 -3.21 -6.40
CA GLY A 223 -5.72 -2.02 -6.69
C GLY A 223 -4.24 -2.34 -6.66
N SER A 224 -3.46 -1.45 -7.22
CA SER A 224 -2.00 -1.51 -7.15
C SER A 224 -1.44 -0.14 -6.80
N GLY A 225 -0.28 -0.13 -6.18
CA GLY A 225 0.41 1.10 -5.83
C GLY A 225 1.91 0.88 -5.74
N PHE A 226 2.64 1.97 -5.69
CA PHE A 226 4.04 1.96 -5.35
C PHE A 226 4.36 3.16 -4.45
N ASN A 227 5.41 3.02 -3.63
CA ASN A 227 5.93 4.11 -2.82
C ASN A 227 7.43 4.22 -3.03
N TYR A 228 7.92 5.45 -2.99
CA TYR A 228 9.33 5.78 -2.93
C TYR A 228 9.60 6.53 -1.64
N THR A 229 10.36 5.93 -0.73
CA THR A 229 10.45 6.39 0.66
C THR A 229 11.84 6.86 1.04
N LEU A 230 11.89 7.93 1.82
CA LEU A 230 13.07 8.34 2.57
C LEU A 230 12.83 8.07 4.05
N THR A 231 13.68 7.28 4.68
CA THR A 231 13.48 6.83 6.06
C THR A 231 14.73 7.10 6.89
N TYR A 232 14.54 7.66 8.09
CA TYR A 232 15.56 7.77 9.12
C TYR A 232 15.34 6.71 10.20
N SER A 233 16.39 5.98 10.55
CA SER A 233 16.33 4.93 11.56
C SER A 233 17.08 5.30 12.81
N ILE A 234 16.41 5.19 13.95
CA ILE A 234 16.95 5.45 15.28
C ILE A 234 17.33 4.11 15.90
N PRO A 235 18.63 3.82 16.09
CA PRO A 235 19.05 2.62 16.79
C PRO A 235 18.70 2.74 18.26
N LEU A 236 17.86 1.85 18.77
CA LEU A 236 17.46 1.80 20.19
C LEU A 236 18.45 0.98 21.03
N LYS A 237 19.31 0.20 20.38
CA LYS A 237 20.43 -0.52 21.00
C LYS A 237 21.72 -0.19 20.26
N LYS A 238 22.82 -0.10 21.00
CA LYS A 238 24.15 0.03 20.38
C LYS A 238 24.43 -1.21 19.53
N ARG A 239 24.74 -1.00 18.25
CA ARG A 239 25.32 -2.06 17.39
C ARG A 239 26.60 -2.56 18.08
N LYS A 240 26.64 -3.83 18.38
CA LYS A 240 27.88 -4.51 18.83
C LYS A 240 28.79 -4.76 17.64
#